data_82fdecad37641639660ce1b69bdefd79
#
_entry.id   82fdecad37641639660ce1b69bdefd79
#
_cell.length_a   1.000
_cell.length_b   1.000
_cell.length_c   1.000
_cell.angle_alpha   90.00
_cell.angle_beta   90.00
_cell.angle_gamma   90.00
#
_symmetry.space_group_name_H-M   'P 1'
#
loop_
_entity.id
_entity.type
_entity.pdbx_description
1 polymer ?
#
loop_
_entity_poly.entity_id
_entity_poly.type
_entity_poly.pdbx_seq_one_letter_code
_entity_poly.pdbx_strand_id
1 'polypeptide(L)'
;MGKTIQTMKELPASERPYEKCVMYGPQVLSDAELLAVIIRTGCGGLRSTELAQKVLQHIPGKRIGGLFQMSQEQLQELEGIGRVKAIQLRCLTEITKRMMRSLDGEEILLCDNPAIVARAYLSMRFLETEQVRLLILDGKNAVQDDLELSKGSFNASLAAPREIFYNALKHKAVSILLLHNHPSGDPTPSKDDIILTKRIIETGNLIGLPLVDHIIIGDNRYVSFRESGYMDKPV
;
A
#
# COMPACT_ATOMS: atom_id res chain seq x y z
N MET A 1 -8.87 -45.84 -3.97
CA MET A 1 -7.44 -45.68 -3.62
C MET A 1 -7.31 -44.48 -2.71
N GLY A 2 -7.14 -44.70 -1.39
CA GLY A 2 -6.94 -43.61 -0.43
C GLY A 2 -5.59 -42.91 -0.68
N LYS A 3 -5.61 -41.60 -0.92
CA LYS A 3 -4.37 -40.81 -0.91
C LYS A 3 -3.76 -40.91 0.48
N THR A 4 -2.61 -41.56 0.60
CA THR A 4 -1.80 -41.53 1.82
C THR A 4 -1.41 -40.05 2.08
N ILE A 5 -1.97 -39.48 3.15
CA ILE A 5 -1.68 -38.08 3.51
C ILE A 5 -0.29 -38.08 4.12
N GLN A 6 0.71 -37.65 3.36
CA GLN A 6 2.06 -37.44 3.87
C GLN A 6 2.07 -36.26 4.84
N THR A 7 2.46 -36.49 6.08
CA THR A 7 2.62 -35.42 7.09
C THR A 7 3.89 -34.61 6.81
N MET A 8 4.02 -33.39 7.38
CA MET A 8 5.24 -32.60 7.28
C MET A 8 6.46 -33.33 7.83
N LYS A 9 6.27 -34.25 8.81
CA LYS A 9 7.36 -35.03 9.42
C LYS A 9 7.96 -36.10 8.49
N GLU A 10 7.22 -36.50 7.47
CA GLU A 10 7.64 -37.50 6.48
C GLU A 10 8.47 -36.90 5.34
N LEU A 11 8.50 -35.55 5.23
CA LEU A 11 9.36 -34.87 4.27
C LEU A 11 10.81 -34.85 4.75
N PRO A 12 11.80 -34.83 3.84
CA PRO A 12 13.19 -34.52 4.17
C PRO A 12 13.29 -33.20 4.96
N ALA A 13 14.24 -33.11 5.87
CA ALA A 13 14.42 -31.90 6.69
C ALA A 13 14.63 -30.65 5.83
N SER A 14 15.32 -30.78 4.69
CA SER A 14 15.55 -29.70 3.73
C SER A 14 14.28 -29.17 3.05
N GLU A 15 13.18 -29.92 3.09
CA GLU A 15 11.88 -29.54 2.51
C GLU A 15 10.88 -29.04 3.55
N ARG A 16 11.22 -29.12 4.83
CA ARG A 16 10.39 -28.62 5.92
C ARG A 16 10.70 -27.14 6.17
N PRO A 17 9.72 -26.23 6.09
CA PRO A 17 9.98 -24.80 6.17
C PRO A 17 10.71 -24.35 7.44
N TYR A 18 10.44 -24.96 8.61
CA TYR A 18 11.14 -24.64 9.85
C TYR A 18 12.61 -25.02 9.79
N GLU A 19 12.90 -26.27 9.42
CA GLU A 19 14.26 -26.81 9.33
C GLU A 19 15.06 -26.09 8.23
N LYS A 20 14.42 -25.82 7.09
CA LYS A 20 14.99 -25.04 6.00
C LYS A 20 15.32 -23.61 6.45
N CYS A 21 14.44 -22.98 7.23
CA CYS A 21 14.67 -21.67 7.81
C CYS A 21 15.85 -21.66 8.79
N VAL A 22 15.97 -22.69 9.64
CA VAL A 22 17.09 -22.84 10.60
C VAL A 22 18.41 -23.04 9.88
N MET A 23 18.44 -23.85 8.82
CA MET A 23 19.68 -24.17 8.09
C MET A 23 20.17 -23.02 7.20
N TYR A 24 19.24 -22.29 6.55
CA TYR A 24 19.60 -21.38 5.47
C TYR A 24 19.07 -19.95 5.66
N GLY A 25 18.30 -19.70 6.72
CA GLY A 25 17.65 -18.43 6.99
C GLY A 25 16.31 -18.27 6.25
N PRO A 26 15.49 -17.28 6.66
CA PRO A 26 14.15 -17.07 6.09
C PRO A 26 14.17 -16.58 4.63
N GLN A 27 15.26 -16.00 4.15
CA GLN A 27 15.39 -15.43 2.80
C GLN A 27 15.34 -16.49 1.69
N VAL A 28 15.54 -17.76 2.00
CA VAL A 28 15.46 -18.85 1.03
C VAL A 28 14.07 -19.49 0.95
N LEU A 29 13.16 -19.07 1.83
CA LEU A 29 11.79 -19.57 1.84
C LEU A 29 10.96 -18.88 0.76
N SER A 30 10.15 -19.65 0.05
CA SER A 30 9.09 -19.10 -0.81
C SER A 30 7.99 -18.43 0.02
N ASP A 31 7.16 -17.59 -0.61
CA ASP A 31 6.00 -16.97 0.05
C ASP A 31 5.09 -18.00 0.72
N ALA A 32 4.88 -19.17 0.09
CA ALA A 32 4.10 -20.26 0.66
C ALA A 32 4.74 -20.87 1.88
N GLU A 33 6.06 -21.05 1.87
CA GLU A 33 6.81 -21.57 3.01
C GLU A 33 6.84 -20.58 4.18
N LEU A 34 7.00 -19.28 3.90
CA LEU A 34 6.91 -18.23 4.92
C LEU A 34 5.53 -18.21 5.58
N LEU A 35 4.45 -18.23 4.79
CA LEU A 35 3.09 -18.31 5.32
C LEU A 35 2.86 -19.62 6.09
N ALA A 36 3.39 -20.75 5.62
CA ALA A 36 3.29 -22.03 6.31
C ALA A 36 3.92 -22.00 7.70
N VAL A 37 5.04 -21.29 7.87
CA VAL A 37 5.67 -21.06 9.19
C VAL A 37 4.74 -20.25 10.09
N ILE A 38 4.08 -19.23 9.58
CA ILE A 38 3.17 -18.37 10.35
C ILE A 38 1.91 -19.12 10.77
N ILE A 39 1.23 -19.79 9.82
CA ILE A 39 -0.03 -20.52 10.10
C ILE A 39 0.19 -21.85 10.84
N ARG A 40 1.42 -22.37 10.87
CA ARG A 40 1.92 -23.54 11.60
C ARG A 40 1.31 -24.88 11.24
N THR A 41 0.02 -24.95 11.08
CA THR A 41 -0.73 -26.22 10.89
C THR A 41 -1.55 -26.21 9.61
N GLY A 42 -1.62 -27.32 8.94
CA GLY A 42 -2.55 -27.55 7.85
C GLY A 42 -4.00 -27.70 8.32
N CYS A 43 -4.86 -28.18 7.45
CA CYS A 43 -6.25 -28.51 7.75
C CYS A 43 -6.78 -29.57 6.75
N GLY A 44 -7.69 -30.43 7.19
CA GLY A 44 -8.43 -31.35 6.30
C GLY A 44 -7.52 -32.24 5.46
N GLY A 45 -6.38 -32.72 6.01
CA GLY A 45 -5.42 -33.54 5.29
C GLY A 45 -4.43 -32.77 4.42
N LEU A 46 -4.51 -31.42 4.39
CA LEU A 46 -3.52 -30.56 3.74
C LEU A 46 -2.39 -30.22 4.71
N ARG A 47 -1.16 -30.24 4.21
CA ARG A 47 0.00 -29.70 4.93
C ARG A 47 -0.09 -28.17 5.03
N SER A 48 0.64 -27.58 5.98
CA SER A 48 0.66 -26.11 6.13
C SER A 48 1.16 -25.39 4.87
N THR A 49 2.08 -25.99 4.12
CA THR A 49 2.57 -25.45 2.84
C THR A 49 1.50 -25.47 1.74
N GLU A 50 0.72 -26.57 1.67
CA GLU A 50 -0.38 -26.69 0.70
C GLU A 50 -1.51 -25.71 1.03
N LEU A 51 -1.81 -25.55 2.32
CA LEU A 51 -2.78 -24.56 2.79
C LEU A 51 -2.30 -23.13 2.48
N ALA A 52 -1.03 -22.83 2.71
CA ALA A 52 -0.44 -21.54 2.37
C ALA A 52 -0.49 -21.23 0.87
N GLN A 53 -0.22 -22.25 0.02
CA GLN A 53 -0.39 -22.11 -1.43
C GLN A 53 -1.84 -21.80 -1.83
N LYS A 54 -2.83 -22.48 -1.21
CA LYS A 54 -4.24 -22.15 -1.44
C LYS A 54 -4.56 -20.71 -1.05
N VAL A 55 -4.08 -20.23 0.09
CA VAL A 55 -4.25 -18.83 0.49
C VAL A 55 -3.68 -17.91 -0.58
N LEU A 56 -2.43 -18.10 -1.03
CA LEU A 56 -1.81 -17.27 -2.06
C LEU A 56 -2.56 -17.27 -3.40
N GLN A 57 -3.22 -18.37 -3.75
CA GLN A 57 -4.02 -18.44 -4.98
C GLN A 57 -5.31 -17.63 -4.92
N HIS A 58 -5.85 -17.39 -3.72
CA HIS A 58 -7.15 -16.72 -3.52
C HIS A 58 -7.02 -15.25 -3.13
N ILE A 59 -5.82 -14.80 -2.70
CA ILE A 59 -5.61 -13.40 -2.38
C ILE A 59 -5.41 -12.54 -3.64
N PRO A 60 -5.76 -11.25 -3.59
CA PRO A 60 -5.58 -10.33 -4.70
C PRO A 60 -4.15 -10.32 -5.25
N GLY A 61 -4.01 -10.32 -6.56
CA GLY A 61 -2.71 -10.32 -7.25
C GLY A 61 -1.91 -11.62 -7.12
N LYS A 62 -2.40 -12.64 -6.39
CA LYS A 62 -1.74 -13.93 -6.15
C LYS A 62 -0.30 -13.80 -5.61
N ARG A 63 -0.04 -12.76 -4.84
CA ARG A 63 1.25 -12.45 -4.19
C ARG A 63 1.01 -12.17 -2.71
N ILE A 64 2.02 -12.39 -1.87
CA ILE A 64 1.91 -12.21 -0.41
C ILE A 64 1.39 -10.81 -0.01
N GLY A 65 1.68 -9.77 -0.80
CA GLY A 65 1.15 -8.42 -0.61
C GLY A 65 -0.37 -8.32 -0.70
N GLY A 66 -1.06 -9.24 -1.38
CA GLY A 66 -2.53 -9.29 -1.41
C GLY A 66 -3.17 -9.51 -0.05
N LEU A 67 -2.42 -10.01 0.94
CA LEU A 67 -2.90 -10.12 2.33
C LEU A 67 -3.30 -8.77 2.95
N PHE A 68 -2.72 -7.66 2.51
CA PHE A 68 -3.08 -6.33 2.99
C PHE A 68 -4.52 -5.94 2.65
N GLN A 69 -5.07 -6.49 1.58
CA GLN A 69 -6.41 -6.21 1.06
C GLN A 69 -7.49 -7.14 1.64
N MET A 70 -7.10 -8.26 2.27
CA MET A 70 -8.03 -9.23 2.82
C MET A 70 -8.58 -8.81 4.18
N SER A 71 -9.91 -8.83 4.34
CA SER A 71 -10.54 -8.70 5.65
C SER A 71 -10.41 -10.02 6.44
N GLN A 72 -10.72 -9.97 7.75
CA GLN A 72 -10.73 -11.17 8.56
C GLN A 72 -11.80 -12.16 8.09
N GLU A 73 -12.97 -11.65 7.68
CA GLU A 73 -14.11 -12.42 7.17
C GLU A 73 -13.73 -13.12 5.87
N GLN A 74 -13.19 -12.40 4.90
CA GLN A 74 -12.72 -12.96 3.62
C GLN A 74 -11.64 -14.03 3.82
N LEU A 75 -10.71 -13.84 4.78
CA LEU A 75 -9.73 -14.88 5.11
C LEU A 75 -10.40 -16.13 5.69
N GLN A 76 -11.46 -15.99 6.48
CA GLN A 76 -12.19 -17.12 7.08
C GLN A 76 -13.06 -17.89 6.07
N GLU A 77 -13.39 -17.29 4.93
CA GLU A 77 -14.05 -17.99 3.81
C GLU A 77 -13.14 -19.02 3.13
N LEU A 78 -11.81 -18.87 3.30
CA LEU A 78 -10.86 -19.82 2.74
C LEU A 78 -10.86 -21.13 3.54
N GLU A 79 -11.10 -22.23 2.85
CA GLU A 79 -11.08 -23.57 3.45
C GLU A 79 -9.77 -23.84 4.21
N GLY A 80 -9.89 -24.14 5.49
CA GLY A 80 -8.75 -24.41 6.37
C GLY A 80 -8.18 -23.19 7.10
N ILE A 81 -8.69 -21.99 6.83
CA ILE A 81 -8.39 -20.76 7.56
C ILE A 81 -9.54 -20.44 8.51
N GLY A 82 -9.47 -20.98 9.72
CA GLY A 82 -10.38 -20.61 10.79
C GLY A 82 -10.01 -19.28 11.45
N ARG A 83 -10.82 -18.86 12.41
CA ARG A 83 -10.69 -17.58 13.14
C ARG A 83 -9.25 -17.29 13.61
N VAL A 84 -8.56 -18.28 14.19
CA VAL A 84 -7.21 -18.08 14.74
C VAL A 84 -6.20 -17.76 13.65
N LYS A 85 -6.19 -18.54 12.56
CA LYS A 85 -5.28 -18.32 11.43
C LYS A 85 -5.56 -16.99 10.72
N ALA A 86 -6.83 -16.62 10.55
CA ALA A 86 -7.21 -15.32 9.99
C ALA A 86 -6.67 -14.17 10.85
N ILE A 87 -6.80 -14.25 12.18
CA ILE A 87 -6.24 -13.26 13.10
C ILE A 87 -4.72 -13.20 12.99
N GLN A 88 -4.01 -14.35 12.93
CA GLN A 88 -2.56 -14.38 12.77
C GLN A 88 -2.11 -13.66 11.49
N LEU A 89 -2.77 -13.91 10.36
CA LEU A 89 -2.48 -13.24 9.09
C LEU A 89 -2.76 -11.73 9.15
N ARG A 90 -3.88 -11.33 9.79
CA ARG A 90 -4.19 -9.90 10.01
C ARG A 90 -3.18 -9.22 10.92
N CYS A 91 -2.74 -9.87 12.00
CA CYS A 91 -1.69 -9.35 12.87
C CYS A 91 -0.36 -9.21 12.12
N LEU A 92 0.00 -10.18 11.27
CA LEU A 92 1.19 -10.10 10.43
C LEU A 92 1.15 -8.85 9.52
N THR A 93 0.03 -8.62 8.83
CA THR A 93 -0.12 -7.43 7.98
C THR A 93 -0.03 -6.13 8.78
N GLU A 94 -0.61 -6.08 9.98
CA GLU A 94 -0.55 -4.89 10.84
C GLU A 94 0.87 -4.64 11.38
N ILE A 95 1.57 -5.70 11.80
CA ILE A 95 2.98 -5.60 12.21
C ILE A 95 3.82 -5.06 11.06
N THR A 96 3.65 -5.59 9.85
CA THR A 96 4.38 -5.12 8.67
C THR A 96 4.10 -3.65 8.38
N LYS A 97 2.83 -3.20 8.48
CA LYS A 97 2.48 -1.77 8.35
C LYS A 97 3.19 -0.90 9.38
N ARG A 98 3.22 -1.34 10.64
CA ARG A 98 3.92 -0.61 11.72
C ARG A 98 5.42 -0.58 11.51
N MET A 99 6.02 -1.71 11.09
CA MET A 99 7.44 -1.76 10.75
C MET A 99 7.78 -0.81 9.60
N MET A 100 6.98 -0.80 8.53
CA MET A 100 7.17 0.14 7.43
C MET A 100 7.14 1.59 7.93
N ARG A 101 6.13 1.96 8.74
CA ARG A 101 6.05 3.31 9.33
C ARG A 101 7.23 3.63 10.26
N SER A 102 7.72 2.66 11.05
CA SER A 102 8.83 2.89 11.96
C SER A 102 10.18 3.00 11.26
N LEU A 103 10.31 2.42 10.06
CA LEU A 103 11.51 2.57 9.21
C LEU A 103 11.55 3.96 8.54
N ASP A 104 10.39 4.59 8.36
CA ASP A 104 10.29 5.94 7.82
C ASP A 104 10.81 7.00 8.82
N GLY A 105 11.12 6.61 10.07
CA GLY A 105 11.73 7.43 11.13
C GLY A 105 10.89 8.64 11.53
N GLU A 106 11.27 9.31 12.62
CA GLU A 106 10.87 10.70 12.92
C GLU A 106 11.61 11.72 12.00
N GLU A 107 12.20 11.25 10.88
CA GLU A 107 12.77 12.15 9.90
C GLU A 107 11.64 12.95 9.26
N ILE A 108 11.72 14.25 9.40
CA ILE A 108 10.84 15.20 8.73
C ILE A 108 10.88 14.88 7.24
N LEU A 109 9.74 14.40 6.69
CA LEU A 109 9.65 14.07 5.27
C LEU A 109 9.78 15.36 4.45
N LEU A 110 10.90 15.48 3.72
CA LEU A 110 11.13 16.58 2.78
C LEU A 110 10.58 16.19 1.40
N CYS A 111 9.69 17.02 0.87
CA CYS A 111 9.04 16.79 -0.41
C CYS A 111 9.83 17.30 -1.63
N ASP A 112 11.14 17.41 -1.53
CA ASP A 112 12.00 17.86 -2.63
C ASP A 112 12.23 16.78 -3.68
N ASN A 113 12.15 15.50 -3.27
CA ASN A 113 12.35 14.35 -4.14
C ASN A 113 11.06 13.50 -4.18
N PRO A 114 10.37 13.42 -5.32
CA PRO A 114 9.15 12.62 -5.47
C PRO A 114 9.32 11.13 -5.15
N ALA A 115 10.51 10.55 -5.41
CA ALA A 115 10.77 9.15 -5.11
C ALA A 115 10.75 8.87 -3.59
N ILE A 116 11.23 9.81 -2.77
CA ILE A 116 11.20 9.70 -1.31
C ILE A 116 9.76 9.73 -0.83
N VAL A 117 8.97 10.70 -1.33
CA VAL A 117 7.55 10.81 -1.01
C VAL A 117 6.79 9.55 -1.44
N ALA A 118 6.98 9.10 -2.68
CA ALA A 118 6.33 7.89 -3.18
C ALA A 118 6.68 6.65 -2.35
N ARG A 119 7.92 6.55 -1.87
CA ARG A 119 8.35 5.45 -0.99
C ARG A 119 7.68 5.53 0.38
N ALA A 120 7.61 6.70 1.00
CA ALA A 120 6.93 6.92 2.28
C ALA A 120 5.44 6.55 2.21
N TYR A 121 4.80 6.81 1.07
CA TYR A 121 3.38 6.51 0.85
C TYR A 121 3.11 5.23 0.05
N LEU A 122 4.11 4.38 -0.15
CA LEU A 122 3.98 3.15 -0.96
C LEU A 122 2.88 2.20 -0.44
N SER A 123 2.53 2.26 0.83
CA SER A 123 1.43 1.47 1.41
C SER A 123 0.06 1.81 0.81
N MET A 124 -0.11 2.98 0.18
CA MET A 124 -1.34 3.36 -0.51
C MET A 124 -1.66 2.44 -1.70
N ARG A 125 -0.68 1.78 -2.30
CA ARG A 125 -0.89 0.79 -3.38
C ARG A 125 -1.78 -0.39 -2.99
N PHE A 126 -1.92 -0.66 -1.69
CA PHE A 126 -2.74 -1.76 -1.16
C PHE A 126 -4.18 -1.34 -0.85
N LEU A 127 -4.55 -0.10 -1.10
CA LEU A 127 -5.92 0.37 -0.90
C LEU A 127 -6.81 -0.13 -2.05
N GLU A 128 -7.98 -0.64 -1.69
CA GLU A 128 -8.97 -1.15 -2.66
C GLU A 128 -9.70 -0.02 -3.40
N THR A 129 -9.70 1.17 -2.82
CA THR A 129 -10.35 2.35 -3.37
C THR A 129 -9.35 3.48 -3.54
N GLU A 130 -9.61 4.39 -4.48
CA GLU A 130 -8.86 5.63 -4.59
C GLU A 130 -8.96 6.44 -3.31
N GLN A 131 -7.83 6.91 -2.84
CA GLN A 131 -7.70 7.81 -1.71
C GLN A 131 -6.84 8.99 -2.11
N VAL A 132 -7.33 10.20 -1.86
CA VAL A 132 -6.56 11.43 -2.07
C VAL A 132 -6.08 11.95 -0.72
N ARG A 133 -4.80 12.27 -0.64
CA ARG A 133 -4.16 12.86 0.53
C ARG A 133 -3.59 14.23 0.18
N LEU A 134 -3.71 15.13 1.12
CA LEU A 134 -3.13 16.47 1.06
C LEU A 134 -2.01 16.58 2.09
N LEU A 135 -0.78 16.75 1.62
CA LEU A 135 0.35 17.05 2.48
C LEU A 135 0.49 18.56 2.63
N ILE A 136 0.50 19.01 3.86
CA ILE A 136 0.72 20.40 4.26
C ILE A 136 2.21 20.61 4.46
N LEU A 137 2.79 21.53 3.73
CA LEU A 137 4.24 21.75 3.76
C LEU A 137 4.59 23.12 4.35
N ASP A 138 5.73 23.16 5.03
CA ASP A 138 6.36 24.41 5.49
C ASP A 138 7.26 25.06 4.41
N GLY A 139 7.94 26.14 4.77
CA GLY A 139 8.83 26.86 3.86
C GLY A 139 10.11 26.11 3.45
N LYS A 140 10.34 24.91 4.02
CA LYS A 140 11.43 23.99 3.65
C LYS A 140 10.95 22.75 2.92
N ASN A 141 9.69 22.74 2.46
CA ASN A 141 9.01 21.59 1.89
C ASN A 141 8.93 20.38 2.83
N ALA A 142 8.99 20.60 4.15
CA ALA A 142 8.80 19.56 5.14
C ALA A 142 7.31 19.35 5.41
N VAL A 143 6.90 18.09 5.51
CA VAL A 143 5.51 17.72 5.84
C VAL A 143 5.21 18.09 7.30
N GLN A 144 4.25 18.99 7.48
CA GLN A 144 3.74 19.42 8.78
C GLN A 144 2.47 18.64 9.16
N ASP A 145 1.67 18.29 8.16
CA ASP A 145 0.42 17.58 8.36
C ASP A 145 0.08 16.73 7.13
N ASP A 146 -0.70 15.67 7.33
CA ASP A 146 -1.08 14.70 6.32
C ASP A 146 -2.57 14.39 6.44
N LEU A 147 -3.36 14.93 5.52
CA LEU A 147 -4.81 14.90 5.57
C LEU A 147 -5.38 13.97 4.52
N GLU A 148 -6.23 13.04 4.92
CA GLU A 148 -7.07 12.26 4.03
C GLU A 148 -8.26 13.12 3.57
N LEU A 149 -8.31 13.48 2.29
CA LEU A 149 -9.38 14.32 1.74
C LEU A 149 -10.59 13.50 1.27
N SER A 150 -10.36 12.35 0.68
CA SER A 150 -11.43 11.49 0.17
C SER A 150 -11.06 10.02 0.25
N LYS A 151 -12.10 9.17 0.40
CA LYS A 151 -12.01 7.71 0.37
C LYS A 151 -13.21 7.17 -0.44
N GLY A 152 -12.91 6.44 -1.52
CA GLY A 152 -13.94 5.90 -2.42
C GLY A 152 -13.70 6.36 -3.86
N SER A 153 -14.67 6.12 -4.75
CA SER A 153 -14.55 6.55 -6.16
C SER A 153 -14.16 8.02 -6.24
N PHE A 154 -13.11 8.31 -7.01
CA PHE A 154 -12.65 9.66 -7.29
C PHE A 154 -13.79 10.45 -7.94
N ASN A 155 -14.62 11.08 -7.11
CA ASN A 155 -15.57 12.04 -7.59
C ASN A 155 -14.85 13.39 -7.55
N ALA A 156 -14.60 14.00 -8.70
CA ALA A 156 -13.96 15.31 -8.83
C ALA A 156 -14.60 16.41 -7.94
N SER A 157 -15.78 16.13 -7.38
CA SER A 157 -16.45 16.99 -6.40
C SER A 157 -15.88 16.91 -4.98
N LEU A 158 -15.20 15.81 -4.60
CA LEU A 158 -14.65 15.62 -3.25
C LEU A 158 -13.20 16.13 -3.12
N ALA A 159 -12.46 16.19 -4.23
CA ALA A 159 -11.15 16.85 -4.30
C ALA A 159 -11.26 18.24 -4.95
N ALA A 160 -12.39 18.91 -4.77
CA ALA A 160 -12.57 20.26 -5.30
C ALA A 160 -11.47 21.20 -4.78
N PRO A 161 -10.92 22.09 -5.60
CA PRO A 161 -9.90 23.06 -5.15
C PRO A 161 -10.31 23.80 -3.87
N ARG A 162 -11.61 24.08 -3.70
CA ARG A 162 -12.15 24.71 -2.49
C ARG A 162 -11.82 23.91 -1.22
N GLU A 163 -12.03 22.59 -1.19
CA GLU A 163 -11.74 21.73 -0.03
C GLU A 163 -10.25 21.62 0.24
N ILE A 164 -9.46 21.48 -0.81
CA ILE A 164 -8.00 21.43 -0.72
C ILE A 164 -7.46 22.70 -0.07
N PHE A 165 -7.83 23.88 -0.60
CA PHE A 165 -7.31 25.14 -0.09
C PHE A 165 -7.92 25.53 1.25
N TYR A 166 -9.18 25.16 1.54
CA TYR A 166 -9.75 25.33 2.87
C TYR A 166 -8.92 24.61 3.93
N ASN A 167 -8.60 23.33 3.69
CA ASN A 167 -7.77 22.55 4.61
C ASN A 167 -6.34 23.09 4.68
N ALA A 168 -5.74 23.44 3.55
CA ALA A 168 -4.40 24.01 3.50
C ALA A 168 -4.27 25.31 4.32
N LEU A 169 -5.21 26.23 4.16
CA LEU A 169 -5.24 27.48 4.92
C LEU A 169 -5.49 27.26 6.41
N LYS A 170 -6.41 26.34 6.76
CA LYS A 170 -6.68 25.96 8.15
C LYS A 170 -5.44 25.44 8.86
N HIS A 171 -4.60 24.67 8.16
CA HIS A 171 -3.35 24.10 8.68
C HIS A 171 -2.13 24.99 8.41
N LYS A 172 -2.32 26.26 7.99
CA LYS A 172 -1.26 27.27 7.78
C LYS A 172 -0.17 26.80 6.80
N ALA A 173 -0.57 26.08 5.73
CA ALA A 173 0.35 25.62 4.72
C ALA A 173 1.12 26.79 4.08
N VAL A 174 2.41 26.57 3.81
CA VAL A 174 3.21 27.46 2.94
C VAL A 174 3.12 26.97 1.49
N SER A 175 3.09 25.64 1.31
CA SER A 175 2.86 24.97 0.05
C SER A 175 2.14 23.65 0.30
N ILE A 176 1.66 23.01 -0.76
CA ILE A 176 0.96 21.73 -0.67
C ILE A 176 1.51 20.71 -1.65
N LEU A 177 1.33 19.42 -1.33
CA LEU A 177 1.54 18.31 -2.24
C LEU A 177 0.33 17.40 -2.21
N LEU A 178 -0.09 16.93 -3.39
CA LEU A 178 -1.16 15.95 -3.51
C LEU A 178 -0.61 14.57 -3.76
N LEU A 179 -1.23 13.59 -3.12
CA LEU A 179 -0.99 12.17 -3.33
C LEU A 179 -2.31 11.48 -3.61
N HIS A 180 -2.35 10.55 -4.56
CA HIS A 180 -3.42 9.57 -4.63
C HIS A 180 -2.90 8.22 -5.17
N ASN A 181 -3.66 7.17 -4.94
CA ASN A 181 -3.36 5.84 -5.45
C ASN A 181 -4.34 5.44 -6.54
N HIS A 182 -3.84 4.69 -7.51
CA HIS A 182 -4.68 3.95 -8.45
C HIS A 182 -4.80 2.49 -8.03
N PRO A 183 -5.98 1.99 -7.64
CA PRO A 183 -6.20 0.58 -7.27
C PRO A 183 -5.88 -0.40 -8.40
N SER A 184 -5.91 0.05 -9.66
CA SER A 184 -5.47 -0.73 -10.81
C SER A 184 -3.99 -1.10 -10.77
N GLY A 185 -3.18 -0.38 -9.98
CA GLY A 185 -1.72 -0.49 -9.94
C GLY A 185 -0.98 0.27 -11.04
N ASP A 186 -1.69 0.85 -12.01
CA ASP A 186 -1.09 1.70 -13.05
C ASP A 186 -1.16 3.18 -12.64
N PRO A 187 -0.02 3.86 -12.36
CA PRO A 187 -0.01 5.25 -11.93
C PRO A 187 -0.15 6.26 -13.07
N THR A 188 -0.50 5.82 -14.28
CA THR A 188 -0.70 6.74 -15.42
C THR A 188 -1.84 7.72 -15.12
N PRO A 189 -1.60 9.05 -15.19
CA PRO A 189 -2.61 10.04 -14.90
C PRO A 189 -3.83 9.94 -15.81
N SER A 190 -5.02 9.99 -15.24
CA SER A 190 -6.26 10.14 -16.00
C SER A 190 -6.40 11.58 -16.52
N LYS A 191 -7.38 11.80 -17.42
CA LYS A 191 -7.72 13.15 -17.88
C LYS A 191 -8.22 14.03 -16.72
N ASP A 192 -8.96 13.44 -15.80
CA ASP A 192 -9.52 14.14 -14.64
C ASP A 192 -8.42 14.55 -13.64
N ASP A 193 -7.40 13.71 -13.44
CA ASP A 193 -6.23 14.06 -12.63
C ASP A 193 -5.50 15.28 -13.20
N ILE A 194 -5.31 15.29 -14.53
CA ILE A 194 -4.64 16.39 -15.21
C ILE A 194 -5.46 17.69 -15.09
N ILE A 195 -6.77 17.62 -15.28
CA ILE A 195 -7.67 18.78 -15.16
C ILE A 195 -7.69 19.32 -13.73
N LEU A 196 -7.81 18.41 -12.75
CA LEU A 196 -7.79 18.77 -11.34
C LEU A 196 -6.48 19.45 -10.96
N THR A 197 -5.34 18.85 -11.33
CA THR A 197 -4.01 19.38 -11.02
C THR A 197 -3.84 20.80 -11.56
N LYS A 198 -4.24 21.05 -12.80
CA LYS A 198 -4.18 22.38 -13.41
C LYS A 198 -5.01 23.42 -12.63
N ARG A 199 -6.25 23.07 -12.26
CA ARG A 199 -7.10 23.96 -11.46
C ARG A 199 -6.48 24.27 -10.10
N ILE A 200 -5.80 23.31 -9.48
CA ILE A 200 -5.13 23.51 -8.20
C ILE A 200 -3.92 24.42 -8.38
N ILE A 201 -3.11 24.23 -9.43
CA ILE A 201 -1.99 25.11 -9.74
C ILE A 201 -2.45 26.54 -9.95
N GLU A 202 -3.46 26.75 -10.80
CA GLU A 202 -4.02 28.10 -11.09
C GLU A 202 -4.55 28.77 -9.80
N THR A 203 -5.34 28.04 -9.02
CA THR A 203 -5.89 28.55 -7.76
C THR A 203 -4.78 28.82 -6.75
N GLY A 204 -3.82 27.91 -6.60
CA GLY A 204 -2.70 28.06 -5.68
C GLY A 204 -1.83 29.26 -6.00
N ASN A 205 -1.53 29.48 -7.29
CA ASN A 205 -0.78 30.65 -7.74
C ASN A 205 -1.53 31.95 -7.44
N LEU A 206 -2.86 31.96 -7.60
CA LEU A 206 -3.67 33.16 -7.33
C LEU A 206 -3.67 33.56 -5.85
N ILE A 207 -3.67 32.57 -4.94
CA ILE A 207 -3.75 32.82 -3.49
C ILE A 207 -2.39 32.75 -2.78
N GLY A 208 -1.29 32.55 -3.53
CA GLY A 208 0.06 32.46 -2.97
C GLY A 208 0.33 31.16 -2.21
N LEU A 209 -0.35 30.07 -2.54
CA LEU A 209 -0.21 28.76 -1.89
C LEU A 209 0.04 27.68 -2.96
N PRO A 210 1.30 27.53 -3.42
CA PRO A 210 1.63 26.70 -4.58
C PRO A 210 1.49 25.20 -4.32
N LEU A 211 1.12 24.47 -5.37
CA LEU A 211 1.25 23.00 -5.43
C LEU A 211 2.69 22.66 -5.81
N VAL A 212 3.40 21.94 -4.91
CA VAL A 212 4.79 21.51 -5.15
C VAL A 212 4.86 20.35 -6.12
N ASP A 213 3.96 19.37 -5.96
CA ASP A 213 3.82 18.23 -6.86
C ASP A 213 2.45 17.56 -6.68
N HIS A 214 2.08 16.74 -7.64
CA HIS A 214 1.01 15.77 -7.54
C HIS A 214 1.58 14.40 -7.90
N ILE A 215 1.50 13.43 -6.97
CA ILE A 215 2.11 12.12 -7.13
C ILE A 215 1.04 11.04 -7.10
N ILE A 216 1.04 10.20 -8.14
CA ILE A 216 0.15 9.04 -8.23
C ILE A 216 0.93 7.78 -7.87
N ILE A 217 0.41 7.00 -6.91
CA ILE A 217 1.00 5.74 -6.44
C ILE A 217 0.33 4.57 -7.15
N GLY A 218 1.14 3.75 -7.83
CA GLY A 218 0.74 2.48 -8.42
C GLY A 218 1.41 1.28 -7.76
N ASP A 219 1.40 0.13 -8.42
CA ASP A 219 2.08 -1.08 -7.92
C ASP A 219 3.59 -1.01 -8.18
N ASN A 220 4.37 -0.72 -7.12
CA ASN A 220 5.83 -0.49 -7.15
C ASN A 220 6.29 0.60 -8.15
N ARG A 221 5.40 1.48 -8.55
CA ARG A 221 5.66 2.59 -9.47
C ARG A 221 4.92 3.83 -8.99
N TYR A 222 5.41 4.97 -9.39
CA TYR A 222 4.72 6.24 -9.19
C TYR A 222 4.85 7.12 -10.43
N VAL A 223 4.01 8.11 -10.54
CA VAL A 223 4.14 9.23 -11.49
C VAL A 223 4.10 10.52 -10.69
N SER A 224 5.15 11.34 -10.83
CA SER A 224 5.19 12.73 -10.40
C SER A 224 4.77 13.62 -11.56
N PHE A 225 3.81 14.48 -11.35
CA PHE A 225 3.37 15.45 -12.35
C PHE A 225 4.45 16.47 -12.67
N ARG A 226 5.26 16.84 -11.66
CA ARG A 226 6.40 17.73 -11.82
C ARG A 226 7.47 17.10 -12.71
N GLU A 227 7.95 15.88 -12.37
CA GLU A 227 8.99 15.19 -13.14
C GLU A 227 8.54 14.85 -14.56
N SER A 228 7.25 14.55 -14.74
CA SER A 228 6.68 14.20 -16.04
C SER A 228 6.27 15.41 -16.88
N GLY A 229 6.48 16.64 -16.39
CA GLY A 229 6.17 17.89 -17.10
C GLY A 229 4.67 18.15 -17.29
N TYR A 230 3.79 17.51 -16.50
CA TYR A 230 2.35 17.79 -16.55
C TYR A 230 1.97 19.13 -15.89
N MET A 231 2.85 19.65 -15.01
CA MET A 231 2.61 20.91 -14.33
C MET A 231 2.87 22.13 -15.22
N ASP A 232 3.75 22.00 -16.21
CA ASP A 232 4.21 23.11 -17.06
C ASP A 232 3.42 23.25 -18.38
N LYS A 233 2.55 22.29 -18.72
CA LYS A 233 1.82 22.33 -19.99
C LYS A 233 0.63 23.29 -19.90
N PRO A 234 0.56 24.31 -20.77
CA PRO A 234 -0.63 25.14 -20.90
C PRO A 234 -1.85 24.29 -21.30
N VAL A 235 -3.04 24.79 -20.97
CA VAL A 235 -4.33 24.17 -21.34
C VAL A 235 -4.53 24.22 -22.82
#